data_106f4fa6ff04ba09562df3efd4aea3df
#
_entry.id   106f4fa6ff04ba09562df3efd4aea3df
#
_cell.length_a   1.000
_cell.length_b   1.000
_cell.length_c   1.000
_cell.angle_alpha   90.00
_cell.angle_beta   90.00
_cell.angle_gamma   90.00
#
_symmetry.space_group_name_H-M   'P 1'
#
loop_
_entity.id
_entity.type
_entity.pdbx_description
1 polymer ?
#
loop_
_entity_poly.entity_id
_entity_poly.type
_entity_poly.pdbx_seq_one_letter_code
_entity_poly.pdbx_strand_id
1 'polypeptide(L)'
;MCIRDRNRIGFKSREDLVAAIQEVSAQDTLIFQSMWTHFATADTPNVDYVDFQISEWQRLTHDLPVEPNEKHFANTGIATWYPEKINTDIVRLGIGLFGINGSVPIMSMPFELIPALSLKAKVVNSKPLKKGDAVGYGAEYHAPNDGYLITIPIGHSDGYPFNGSGMRALVADGQIGHIVGGVAMDQSMIFVTNPVAVGTTVTLIGRVGDQSITIQDLAEHTQSSIVALMNDFAPRLQRIIVS
;
A
#
# COMPACT_ATOMS: atom_id res chain seq x y z
N MET A 1 -14.73 11.26 -18.41
CA MET A 1 -15.81 11.86 -17.59
C MET A 1 -16.11 10.94 -16.41
N CYS A 2 -16.38 11.48 -15.21
CA CYS A 2 -16.56 10.69 -13.99
C CYS A 2 -18.02 10.64 -13.57
N ILE A 3 -18.48 9.47 -13.12
CA ILE A 3 -19.85 9.23 -12.70
C ILE A 3 -19.84 8.85 -11.22
N ARG A 4 -20.32 9.73 -10.34
CA ARG A 4 -20.58 9.49 -8.92
C ARG A 4 -19.42 8.81 -8.17
N ASP A 5 -18.18 9.24 -8.42
CA ASP A 5 -16.96 8.67 -7.83
C ASP A 5 -16.94 8.80 -6.30
N ARG A 6 -17.61 7.88 -5.59
CA ARG A 6 -17.74 7.87 -4.12
C ARG A 6 -18.13 9.24 -3.53
N ASN A 7 -18.91 10.01 -4.27
CA ASN A 7 -19.28 11.41 -3.96
C ASN A 7 -18.09 12.40 -3.84
N ARG A 8 -16.88 12.02 -4.26
CA ARG A 8 -15.75 12.95 -4.32
C ARG A 8 -15.89 13.94 -5.45
N ILE A 9 -16.17 13.42 -6.64
CA ILE A 9 -16.38 14.18 -7.88
C ILE A 9 -17.40 13.46 -8.76
N GLY A 10 -17.76 14.07 -9.89
CA GLY A 10 -18.58 13.45 -10.92
C GLY A 10 -20.06 13.78 -10.82
N PHE A 11 -20.80 13.31 -11.79
CA PHE A 11 -22.22 13.59 -11.97
C PHE A 11 -23.09 12.69 -11.10
N LYS A 12 -24.12 13.28 -10.49
CA LYS A 12 -25.13 12.59 -9.69
C LYS A 12 -26.49 12.56 -10.37
N SER A 13 -26.75 13.47 -11.28
CA SER A 13 -27.95 13.50 -12.09
C SER A 13 -27.64 13.16 -13.54
N ARG A 14 -28.63 12.58 -14.24
CA ARG A 14 -28.53 12.29 -15.67
C ARG A 14 -28.56 13.58 -16.48
N GLU A 15 -29.34 14.53 -16.04
CA GLU A 15 -29.51 15.83 -16.68
C GLU A 15 -28.18 16.57 -16.78
N ASP A 16 -27.43 16.68 -15.67
CA ASP A 16 -26.12 17.32 -15.64
C ASP A 16 -25.08 16.55 -16.48
N LEU A 17 -25.14 15.22 -16.45
CA LEU A 17 -24.26 14.38 -17.26
C LEU A 17 -24.51 14.62 -18.76
N VAL A 18 -25.76 14.61 -19.18
CA VAL A 18 -26.16 14.82 -20.60
C VAL A 18 -25.78 16.23 -21.06
N ALA A 19 -26.04 17.25 -20.24
CA ALA A 19 -25.64 18.63 -20.54
C ALA A 19 -24.09 18.73 -20.73
N ALA A 20 -23.31 18.14 -19.86
CA ALA A 20 -21.87 18.15 -20.00
C ALA A 20 -21.36 17.36 -21.23
N ILE A 21 -22.00 16.24 -21.58
CA ILE A 21 -21.69 15.50 -22.81
C ILE A 21 -21.96 16.35 -24.05
N GLN A 22 -23.11 17.04 -24.08
CA GLN A 22 -23.47 17.92 -25.19
C GLN A 22 -22.49 19.08 -25.33
N GLU A 23 -22.08 19.69 -24.21
CA GLU A 23 -21.09 20.78 -24.21
C GLU A 23 -19.74 20.31 -24.73
N VAL A 24 -19.22 19.16 -24.25
CA VAL A 24 -17.97 18.58 -24.74
C VAL A 24 -18.06 18.23 -26.23
N SER A 25 -19.18 17.64 -26.66
CA SER A 25 -19.37 17.22 -28.06
C SER A 25 -19.54 18.38 -29.03
N ALA A 26 -19.91 19.56 -28.52
CA ALA A 26 -20.00 20.78 -29.33
C ALA A 26 -18.66 21.44 -29.60
N GLN A 27 -17.56 20.96 -28.97
CA GLN A 27 -16.22 21.53 -29.13
C GLN A 27 -15.39 20.67 -30.08
N ASP A 28 -14.96 21.23 -31.19
CA ASP A 28 -14.10 20.55 -32.18
C ASP A 28 -12.75 20.09 -31.63
N THR A 29 -12.29 20.68 -30.52
CA THR A 29 -11.00 20.38 -29.89
C THR A 29 -11.06 19.36 -28.78
N LEU A 30 -12.26 18.88 -28.40
CA LEU A 30 -12.47 17.94 -27.32
C LEU A 30 -12.98 16.59 -27.87
N ILE A 31 -12.51 15.52 -27.27
CA ILE A 31 -12.95 14.16 -27.55
C ILE A 31 -13.54 13.57 -26.28
N PHE A 32 -14.76 13.07 -26.35
CA PHE A 32 -15.35 12.28 -25.27
C PHE A 32 -14.75 10.87 -25.27
N GLN A 33 -13.48 10.75 -24.83
CA GLN A 33 -12.74 9.52 -24.90
C GLN A 33 -13.26 8.45 -23.97
N SER A 34 -13.51 8.79 -22.70
CA SER A 34 -13.91 7.76 -21.74
C SER A 34 -14.84 8.26 -20.63
N MET A 35 -15.55 7.29 -20.04
CA MET A 35 -16.41 7.50 -18.88
C MET A 35 -16.13 6.44 -17.82
N TRP A 36 -16.13 6.83 -16.55
CA TRP A 36 -15.76 5.93 -15.46
C TRP A 36 -16.44 6.24 -14.13
N THR A 37 -16.43 5.25 -13.24
CA THR A 37 -16.73 5.40 -11.82
C THR A 37 -15.72 4.64 -10.97
N HIS A 38 -15.83 4.73 -9.65
CA HIS A 38 -14.94 4.02 -8.73
C HIS A 38 -15.71 3.48 -7.53
N PHE A 39 -15.52 2.19 -7.25
CA PHE A 39 -16.23 1.49 -6.19
C PHE A 39 -15.71 1.87 -4.80
N ALA A 40 -16.62 1.90 -3.82
CA ALA A 40 -16.30 2.22 -2.45
C ALA A 40 -16.00 0.96 -1.60
N THR A 41 -16.64 -0.16 -1.93
CA THR A 41 -16.64 -1.38 -1.12
C THR A 41 -16.21 -2.63 -1.91
N ALA A 42 -15.49 -2.44 -3.02
CA ALA A 42 -15.04 -3.55 -3.86
C ALA A 42 -14.05 -4.52 -3.19
N ASP A 43 -13.45 -4.08 -2.09
CA ASP A 43 -12.49 -4.81 -1.25
C ASP A 43 -13.09 -5.25 0.10
N THR A 44 -14.41 -5.25 0.19
CA THR A 44 -15.16 -5.72 1.36
C THR A 44 -16.28 -6.68 0.94
N PRO A 45 -16.82 -7.51 1.84
CA PRO A 45 -17.93 -8.40 1.52
C PRO A 45 -19.29 -7.70 1.36
N ASN A 46 -19.33 -6.38 1.27
CA ASN A 46 -20.56 -5.60 1.10
C ASN A 46 -21.00 -5.59 -0.36
N VAL A 47 -21.59 -6.70 -0.81
CA VAL A 47 -22.07 -6.90 -2.19
C VAL A 47 -23.23 -5.95 -2.51
N ASP A 48 -24.13 -5.69 -1.57
CA ASP A 48 -25.31 -4.84 -1.79
C ASP A 48 -24.91 -3.42 -2.23
N TYR A 49 -23.85 -2.88 -1.65
CA TYR A 49 -23.38 -1.55 -2.04
C TYR A 49 -22.65 -1.57 -3.40
N VAL A 50 -21.97 -2.66 -3.74
CA VAL A 50 -21.42 -2.88 -5.08
C VAL A 50 -22.54 -2.89 -6.12
N ASP A 51 -23.62 -3.66 -5.88
CA ASP A 51 -24.77 -3.74 -6.77
C ASP A 51 -25.52 -2.41 -6.88
N PHE A 52 -25.65 -1.68 -5.77
CA PHE A 52 -26.16 -0.31 -5.79
C PHE A 52 -25.33 0.61 -6.69
N GLN A 53 -24.00 0.56 -6.58
CA GLN A 53 -23.13 1.40 -7.44
C GLN A 53 -23.21 1.00 -8.92
N ILE A 54 -23.37 -0.28 -9.23
CA ILE A 54 -23.60 -0.75 -10.60
C ILE A 54 -24.96 -0.26 -11.14
N SER A 55 -26.01 -0.37 -10.35
CA SER A 55 -27.34 0.12 -10.76
C SER A 55 -27.35 1.62 -11.01
N GLU A 56 -26.68 2.40 -10.17
CA GLU A 56 -26.52 3.85 -10.37
C GLU A 56 -25.69 4.18 -11.61
N TRP A 57 -24.64 3.41 -11.87
CA TRP A 57 -23.88 3.52 -13.11
C TRP A 57 -24.78 3.30 -14.33
N GLN A 58 -25.53 2.20 -14.35
CA GLN A 58 -26.46 1.87 -15.44
C GLN A 58 -27.52 2.95 -15.62
N ARG A 59 -28.15 3.41 -14.53
CA ARG A 59 -29.19 4.44 -14.54
C ARG A 59 -28.68 5.76 -15.15
N LEU A 60 -27.45 6.15 -14.85
CA LEU A 60 -26.89 7.41 -15.33
C LEU A 60 -26.36 7.31 -16.76
N THR A 61 -25.90 6.12 -17.17
CA THR A 61 -25.20 5.94 -18.46
C THR A 61 -26.03 5.23 -19.52
N HIS A 62 -27.30 4.95 -19.25
CA HIS A 62 -28.21 4.35 -20.23
C HIS A 62 -28.60 5.36 -21.32
N ASP A 63 -28.58 4.94 -22.57
CA ASP A 63 -29.01 5.72 -23.75
C ASP A 63 -28.48 7.17 -23.75
N LEU A 64 -27.19 7.33 -23.73
CA LEU A 64 -26.55 8.64 -23.80
C LEU A 64 -26.69 9.25 -25.21
N PRO A 65 -26.79 10.58 -25.33
CA PRO A 65 -26.90 11.24 -26.67
C PRO A 65 -25.62 11.07 -27.50
N VAL A 66 -24.47 10.91 -26.82
CA VAL A 66 -23.18 10.57 -27.43
C VAL A 66 -22.48 9.56 -26.50
N GLU A 67 -22.07 8.43 -27.04
CA GLU A 67 -21.36 7.41 -26.31
C GLU A 67 -19.86 7.73 -26.30
N PRO A 68 -19.15 7.47 -25.17
CA PRO A 68 -17.70 7.55 -25.15
C PRO A 68 -17.08 6.40 -25.94
N ASN A 69 -15.83 6.55 -26.36
CA ASN A 69 -15.09 5.45 -26.99
C ASN A 69 -14.87 4.27 -26.03
N GLU A 70 -14.76 4.54 -24.73
CA GLU A 70 -14.47 3.54 -23.70
C GLU A 70 -15.27 3.77 -22.43
N LYS A 71 -15.67 2.69 -21.79
CA LYS A 71 -16.30 2.70 -20.46
C LYS A 71 -15.46 1.86 -19.50
N HIS A 72 -15.23 2.34 -18.27
CA HIS A 72 -14.49 1.58 -17.28
C HIS A 72 -14.94 1.91 -15.85
N PHE A 73 -15.37 0.90 -15.13
CA PHE A 73 -15.67 1.04 -13.71
C PHE A 73 -14.81 0.13 -12.81
N ALA A 74 -14.40 -1.02 -13.30
CA ALA A 74 -13.70 -2.02 -12.50
C ALA A 74 -12.34 -1.52 -12.01
N ASN A 75 -12.12 -1.61 -10.68
CA ASN A 75 -10.83 -1.47 -10.03
C ASN A 75 -10.27 -2.87 -9.67
N THR A 76 -9.12 -2.96 -8.98
CA THR A 76 -8.55 -4.24 -8.53
C THR A 76 -9.58 -5.09 -7.78
N GLY A 77 -10.35 -4.50 -6.85
CA GLY A 77 -11.32 -5.25 -6.06
C GLY A 77 -12.42 -5.88 -6.90
N ILE A 78 -13.06 -5.12 -7.80
CA ILE A 78 -14.07 -5.66 -8.71
C ILE A 78 -13.46 -6.74 -9.62
N ALA A 79 -12.28 -6.48 -10.17
CA ALA A 79 -11.61 -7.45 -11.06
C ALA A 79 -11.22 -8.76 -10.34
N THR A 80 -10.98 -8.71 -9.04
CA THR A 80 -10.56 -9.86 -8.25
C THR A 80 -11.74 -10.66 -7.70
N TRP A 81 -12.72 -10.00 -7.08
CA TRP A 81 -13.76 -10.69 -6.32
C TRP A 81 -15.15 -10.70 -6.98
N TYR A 82 -15.35 -9.84 -7.99
CA TYR A 82 -16.62 -9.72 -8.70
C TYR A 82 -16.43 -9.65 -10.23
N PRO A 83 -15.56 -10.51 -10.82
CA PRO A 83 -15.28 -10.43 -12.27
C PRO A 83 -16.51 -10.63 -13.14
N GLU A 84 -17.51 -11.39 -12.67
CA GLU A 84 -18.78 -11.62 -13.37
C GLU A 84 -19.65 -10.37 -13.49
N LYS A 85 -19.38 -9.34 -12.69
CA LYS A 85 -20.11 -8.07 -12.72
C LYS A 85 -19.50 -7.07 -13.71
N ILE A 86 -18.36 -7.40 -14.34
CA ILE A 86 -17.68 -6.51 -15.28
C ILE A 86 -18.38 -6.57 -16.64
N ASN A 87 -18.88 -5.41 -17.08
CA ASN A 87 -19.47 -5.21 -18.40
C ASN A 87 -18.93 -3.94 -19.08
N THR A 88 -17.67 -3.62 -18.82
CA THR A 88 -16.96 -2.46 -19.36
C THR A 88 -15.66 -2.88 -20.03
N ASP A 89 -15.13 -2.04 -20.92
CA ASP A 89 -14.03 -2.38 -21.81
C ASP A 89 -12.66 -2.48 -21.11
N ILE A 90 -12.50 -1.74 -20.01
CA ILE A 90 -11.21 -1.55 -19.34
C ILE A 90 -11.32 -1.85 -17.84
N VAL A 91 -10.29 -2.49 -17.31
CA VAL A 91 -10.07 -2.69 -15.88
C VAL A 91 -8.89 -1.82 -15.42
N ARG A 92 -9.07 -1.12 -14.31
CA ARG A 92 -8.02 -0.30 -13.69
C ARG A 92 -7.38 -1.06 -12.52
N LEU A 93 -6.31 -1.77 -12.79
CA LEU A 93 -5.54 -2.43 -11.73
C LEU A 93 -4.67 -1.41 -11.00
N GLY A 94 -4.73 -1.44 -9.67
CA GLY A 94 -3.92 -0.62 -8.79
C GLY A 94 -3.08 -1.49 -7.86
N ILE A 95 -3.52 -1.62 -6.61
CA ILE A 95 -2.78 -2.30 -5.53
C ILE A 95 -2.42 -3.76 -5.88
N GLY A 96 -3.22 -4.44 -6.69
CA GLY A 96 -2.94 -5.80 -7.16
C GLY A 96 -1.68 -5.90 -8.02
N LEU A 97 -1.29 -4.85 -8.76
CA LEU A 97 -0.04 -4.82 -9.53
C LEU A 97 1.21 -4.82 -8.66
N PHE A 98 1.08 -4.37 -7.42
CA PHE A 98 2.17 -4.39 -6.44
C PHE A 98 2.24 -5.71 -5.67
N GLY A 99 1.43 -6.70 -6.04
CA GLY A 99 1.36 -7.98 -5.36
C GLY A 99 0.78 -7.89 -3.96
N ILE A 100 -0.18 -7.00 -3.75
CA ILE A 100 -0.76 -6.71 -2.45
C ILE A 100 -2.26 -6.98 -2.46
N ASN A 101 -2.75 -7.73 -1.47
CA ASN A 101 -4.17 -7.86 -1.20
C ASN A 101 -4.68 -6.60 -0.49
N GLY A 102 -5.52 -5.82 -1.16
CA GLY A 102 -6.11 -4.60 -0.59
C GLY A 102 -7.19 -4.84 0.47
N SER A 103 -7.64 -6.08 0.62
CA SER A 103 -8.76 -6.47 1.51
C SER A 103 -8.33 -7.21 2.79
N VAL A 104 -7.03 -7.35 3.04
CA VAL A 104 -6.56 -8.04 4.26
C VAL A 104 -7.05 -7.33 5.53
N PRO A 105 -7.54 -8.07 6.54
CA PRO A 105 -7.71 -9.54 6.61
C PRO A 105 -9.09 -10.06 6.13
N ILE A 106 -9.90 -9.25 5.48
CA ILE A 106 -11.34 -9.48 5.29
C ILE A 106 -11.64 -10.50 4.19
N MET A 107 -10.97 -10.38 3.03
CA MET A 107 -11.19 -11.27 1.88
C MET A 107 -9.88 -11.88 1.40
N SER A 108 -9.89 -13.18 1.15
CA SER A 108 -8.75 -13.89 0.58
C SER A 108 -8.64 -13.64 -0.92
N MET A 109 -7.41 -13.60 -1.43
CA MET A 109 -7.18 -13.58 -2.88
C MET A 109 -7.49 -14.94 -3.48
N PRO A 110 -8.14 -15.02 -4.65
CA PRO A 110 -8.40 -16.27 -5.36
C PRO A 110 -7.15 -16.84 -6.06
N PHE A 111 -6.02 -16.14 -6.01
CA PHE A 111 -4.73 -16.52 -6.58
C PHE A 111 -3.58 -15.98 -5.73
N GLU A 112 -2.40 -16.55 -5.90
CA GLU A 112 -1.20 -16.09 -5.21
C GLU A 112 -0.71 -14.74 -5.78
N LEU A 113 -0.38 -13.82 -4.88
CA LEU A 113 0.24 -12.54 -5.21
C LEU A 113 1.72 -12.57 -4.86
N ILE A 114 2.56 -12.06 -5.76
CA ILE A 114 3.98 -11.89 -5.53
C ILE A 114 4.24 -10.41 -5.20
N PRO A 115 4.64 -10.08 -3.95
CA PRO A 115 4.93 -8.69 -3.57
C PRO A 115 6.08 -8.11 -4.41
N ALA A 116 5.83 -6.95 -5.02
CA ALA A 116 6.81 -6.26 -5.88
C ALA A 116 7.79 -5.39 -5.08
N LEU A 117 7.58 -5.21 -3.76
CA LEU A 117 8.39 -4.34 -2.92
C LEU A 117 9.17 -5.13 -1.87
N SER A 118 10.47 -4.81 -1.74
CA SER A 118 11.24 -5.11 -0.52
C SER A 118 12.01 -3.88 -0.06
N LEU A 119 12.09 -3.68 1.26
CA LEU A 119 12.87 -2.62 1.88
C LEU A 119 14.02 -3.23 2.66
N LYS A 120 15.24 -2.87 2.27
CA LYS A 120 16.48 -3.42 2.86
C LYS A 120 17.45 -2.30 3.19
N ALA A 121 18.24 -2.50 4.24
CA ALA A 121 19.32 -1.60 4.61
C ALA A 121 20.58 -2.34 4.98
N LYS A 122 21.70 -1.63 5.06
CA LYS A 122 22.96 -2.15 5.58
C LYS A 122 23.15 -1.73 7.03
N VAL A 123 23.65 -2.63 7.86
CA VAL A 123 24.13 -2.29 9.21
C VAL A 123 25.29 -1.31 9.10
N VAL A 124 25.17 -0.15 9.73
CA VAL A 124 26.23 0.88 9.76
C VAL A 124 26.93 0.94 11.09
N ASN A 125 26.34 0.41 12.15
CA ASN A 125 26.96 0.29 13.46
C ASN A 125 26.46 -0.97 14.18
N SER A 126 27.33 -1.57 14.99
CA SER A 126 27.01 -2.73 15.83
C SER A 126 27.79 -2.65 17.11
N LYS A 127 27.11 -2.70 18.25
CA LYS A 127 27.74 -2.62 19.58
C LYS A 127 27.05 -3.52 20.59
N PRO A 128 27.78 -4.04 21.60
CA PRO A 128 27.17 -4.73 22.73
C PRO A 128 26.14 -3.82 23.43
N LEU A 129 25.05 -4.41 23.90
CA LEU A 129 24.02 -3.78 24.71
C LEU A 129 23.79 -4.67 25.93
N LYS A 130 23.86 -4.09 27.12
CA LYS A 130 23.68 -4.82 28.38
C LYS A 130 22.22 -4.77 28.81
N LYS A 131 21.80 -5.79 29.54
CA LYS A 131 20.49 -5.80 30.20
C LYS A 131 20.31 -4.51 31.02
N GLY A 132 19.19 -3.84 30.80
CA GLY A 132 18.85 -2.58 31.45
C GLY A 132 19.36 -1.33 30.75
N ASP A 133 20.24 -1.43 29.75
CA ASP A 133 20.68 -0.28 28.96
C ASP A 133 19.46 0.33 28.20
N ALA A 134 19.36 1.66 28.27
CA ALA A 134 18.31 2.40 27.59
C ALA A 134 18.67 2.70 26.14
N VAL A 135 17.67 2.71 25.26
CA VAL A 135 17.84 3.03 23.83
C VAL A 135 16.82 4.08 23.38
N GLY A 136 17.30 5.06 22.63
CA GLY A 136 16.47 6.07 21.95
C GLY A 136 16.08 7.24 22.85
N TYR A 137 15.29 8.15 22.28
CA TYR A 137 14.74 9.30 22.99
C TYR A 137 13.80 8.86 24.11
N GLY A 138 13.80 9.62 25.19
CA GLY A 138 12.96 9.32 26.35
C GLY A 138 13.38 8.12 27.18
N ALA A 139 14.42 7.36 26.75
CA ALA A 139 14.86 6.11 27.39
C ALA A 139 13.70 5.12 27.61
N GLU A 140 12.72 5.09 26.71
CA GLU A 140 11.51 4.28 26.83
C GLU A 140 11.75 2.78 26.65
N TYR A 141 12.77 2.42 25.87
CA TYR A 141 13.17 1.02 25.72
C TYR A 141 14.37 0.71 26.63
N HIS A 142 14.27 -0.39 27.37
CA HIS A 142 15.38 -0.95 28.13
C HIS A 142 15.64 -2.39 27.68
N ALA A 143 16.88 -2.71 27.41
CA ALA A 143 17.25 -4.05 26.95
C ALA A 143 16.85 -5.13 28.00
N PRO A 144 16.03 -6.12 27.58
CA PRO A 144 15.56 -7.16 28.50
C PRO A 144 16.66 -8.14 28.90
N ASN A 145 17.65 -8.29 28.05
CA ASN A 145 18.80 -9.20 28.22
C ASN A 145 20.05 -8.57 27.60
N ASP A 146 21.23 -9.16 27.87
CA ASP A 146 22.46 -8.88 27.13
C ASP A 146 22.23 -9.25 25.64
N GLY A 147 22.79 -8.45 24.74
CA GLY A 147 22.70 -8.64 23.30
C GLY A 147 23.50 -7.59 22.54
N TYR A 148 23.04 -7.25 21.37
CA TYR A 148 23.67 -6.26 20.50
C TYR A 148 22.64 -5.27 19.98
N LEU A 149 23.07 -4.03 19.87
CA LEU A 149 22.32 -2.97 19.19
C LEU A 149 22.98 -2.72 17.83
N ILE A 150 22.23 -2.98 16.77
CA ILE A 150 22.64 -2.62 15.42
C ILE A 150 21.88 -1.39 14.96
N THR A 151 22.52 -0.56 14.15
CA THR A 151 21.92 0.65 13.57
C THR A 151 21.91 0.52 12.06
N ILE A 152 20.78 0.89 11.47
CA ILE A 152 20.59 0.98 10.02
C ILE A 152 20.24 2.41 9.60
N PRO A 153 20.68 2.88 8.41
CA PRO A 153 20.45 4.25 7.95
C PRO A 153 19.08 4.38 7.23
N ILE A 154 18.03 3.98 7.93
CA ILE A 154 16.63 4.20 7.53
C ILE A 154 15.88 4.72 8.75
N GLY A 155 15.20 5.85 8.57
CA GLY A 155 14.39 6.49 9.58
C GLY A 155 13.07 7.05 9.02
N HIS A 156 12.40 7.90 9.80
CA HIS A 156 11.09 8.41 9.40
C HIS A 156 11.19 9.43 8.24
N SER A 157 12.34 10.06 8.00
CA SER A 157 12.55 10.89 6.79
C SER A 157 12.66 10.07 5.50
N ASP A 158 12.85 8.75 5.62
CA ASP A 158 12.83 7.82 4.50
C ASP A 158 11.44 7.26 4.22
N GLY A 159 10.44 7.65 5.03
CA GLY A 159 9.09 7.12 4.97
C GLY A 159 8.88 5.85 5.79
N TYR A 160 9.86 5.42 6.59
CA TYR A 160 9.62 4.36 7.56
C TYR A 160 8.79 4.93 8.73
N PRO A 161 7.71 4.27 9.17
CA PRO A 161 6.79 4.85 10.15
C PRO A 161 7.48 5.21 11.48
N PHE A 162 7.19 6.39 12.02
CA PHE A 162 7.72 6.84 13.31
C PHE A 162 7.38 5.88 14.46
N ASN A 163 6.17 5.31 14.42
CA ASN A 163 5.67 4.31 15.37
C ASN A 163 6.02 2.86 14.99
N GLY A 164 7.09 2.67 14.19
CA GLY A 164 7.59 1.34 13.79
C GLY A 164 8.39 0.60 14.86
N SER A 165 8.55 1.15 16.07
CA SER A 165 9.17 0.47 17.21
C SER A 165 8.43 -0.83 17.52
N GLY A 166 9.17 -1.91 17.84
CA GLY A 166 8.63 -3.25 18.06
C GLY A 166 8.51 -4.11 16.79
N MET A 167 8.55 -3.51 15.59
CA MET A 167 8.57 -4.29 14.35
C MET A 167 9.78 -5.21 14.27
N ARG A 168 9.55 -6.39 13.69
CA ARG A 168 10.63 -7.34 13.38
C ARG A 168 11.53 -6.78 12.28
N ALA A 169 12.77 -7.22 12.28
CA ALA A 169 13.75 -6.99 11.24
C ALA A 169 14.51 -8.30 10.98
N LEU A 170 14.60 -8.71 9.72
CA LEU A 170 15.26 -9.96 9.34
C LEU A 170 16.71 -9.68 8.97
N VAL A 171 17.64 -10.24 9.69
CA VAL A 171 19.08 -10.13 9.40
C VAL A 171 19.49 -11.21 8.41
N ALA A 172 20.38 -10.90 7.49
CA ALA A 172 20.80 -11.84 6.44
C ALA A 172 21.48 -13.12 6.97
N ASP A 173 21.95 -13.12 8.22
CA ASP A 173 22.52 -14.28 8.91
C ASP A 173 21.46 -15.23 9.51
N GLY A 174 20.16 -14.90 9.34
CA GLY A 174 19.03 -15.68 9.85
C GLY A 174 18.50 -15.22 11.20
N GLN A 175 19.13 -14.25 11.87
CA GLN A 175 18.59 -13.69 13.11
C GLN A 175 17.35 -12.83 12.84
N ILE A 176 16.44 -12.84 13.81
CA ILE A 176 15.30 -11.91 13.86
C ILE A 176 15.61 -10.90 14.97
N GLY A 177 15.73 -9.65 14.58
CA GLY A 177 15.81 -8.53 15.52
C GLY A 177 14.48 -7.80 15.64
N HIS A 178 14.41 -6.85 16.54
CA HIS A 178 13.28 -5.95 16.72
C HIS A 178 13.76 -4.51 16.73
N ILE A 179 13.02 -3.64 16.04
CA ILE A 179 13.25 -2.19 16.11
C ILE A 179 12.96 -1.73 17.54
N VAL A 180 13.91 -1.03 18.15
CA VAL A 180 13.86 -0.64 19.56
C VAL A 180 14.12 0.86 19.73
N GLY A 181 13.50 1.43 20.75
CA GLY A 181 13.43 2.88 20.89
C GLY A 181 12.57 3.51 19.78
N GLY A 182 12.43 4.82 19.76
CA GLY A 182 11.73 5.51 18.66
C GLY A 182 12.54 5.42 17.36
N VAL A 183 11.83 5.33 16.23
CA VAL A 183 12.45 5.49 14.90
C VAL A 183 12.95 6.93 14.80
N ALA A 184 14.27 7.10 14.63
CA ALA A 184 14.86 8.42 14.50
C ALA A 184 14.66 8.98 13.07
N MET A 185 15.10 10.21 12.84
CA MET A 185 14.94 10.90 11.56
C MET A 185 15.55 10.10 10.40
N ASP A 186 16.82 9.68 10.54
CA ASP A 186 17.60 9.09 9.45
C ASP A 186 18.13 7.68 9.80
N GLN A 187 17.70 7.11 10.92
CA GLN A 187 18.19 5.80 11.36
C GLN A 187 17.21 5.09 12.28
N SER A 188 17.34 3.77 12.31
CA SER A 188 16.62 2.91 13.26
C SER A 188 17.58 1.99 13.97
N MET A 189 17.30 1.72 15.24
CA MET A 189 18.06 0.81 16.09
C MET A 189 17.32 -0.52 16.18
N ILE A 190 18.07 -1.61 16.13
CA ILE A 190 17.53 -2.96 16.17
C ILE A 190 18.28 -3.75 17.24
N PHE A 191 17.53 -4.34 18.17
CA PHE A 191 18.09 -5.29 19.13
C PHE A 191 18.17 -6.68 18.51
N VAL A 192 19.35 -7.32 18.65
CA VAL A 192 19.62 -8.68 18.21
C VAL A 192 20.34 -9.45 19.31
N THR A 193 20.27 -10.79 19.28
CA THR A 193 20.87 -11.63 20.31
C THR A 193 22.37 -11.80 20.11
N ASN A 194 22.84 -11.96 18.87
CA ASN A 194 24.23 -12.22 18.54
C ASN A 194 24.84 -11.04 17.76
N PRO A 195 26.17 -10.90 17.77
CA PRO A 195 26.83 -9.82 17.03
C PRO A 195 26.56 -9.91 15.53
N VAL A 196 26.32 -8.76 14.92
CA VAL A 196 26.12 -8.63 13.47
C VAL A 196 27.18 -7.71 12.90
N ALA A 197 27.86 -8.13 11.84
CA ALA A 197 28.90 -7.33 11.21
C ALA A 197 28.32 -6.09 10.50
N VAL A 198 29.06 -4.98 10.55
CA VAL A 198 28.77 -3.80 9.72
C VAL A 198 28.80 -4.21 8.25
N GLY A 199 27.84 -3.70 7.45
CA GLY A 199 27.64 -4.08 6.06
C GLY A 199 26.67 -5.25 5.84
N THR A 200 26.28 -5.98 6.90
CA THR A 200 25.25 -7.02 6.81
C THR A 200 23.91 -6.42 6.37
N THR A 201 23.18 -7.14 5.52
CA THR A 201 21.86 -6.70 5.09
C THR A 201 20.80 -7.00 6.14
N VAL A 202 19.97 -6.02 6.41
CA VAL A 202 18.71 -6.14 7.19
C VAL A 202 17.54 -5.90 6.27
N THR A 203 16.54 -6.76 6.32
CA THR A 203 15.29 -6.66 5.58
C THR A 203 14.17 -6.20 6.52
N LEU A 204 13.58 -5.06 6.22
CA LEU A 204 12.45 -4.47 6.94
C LEU A 204 11.11 -4.84 6.31
N ILE A 205 11.09 -4.99 4.98
CA ILE A 205 9.97 -5.53 4.19
C ILE A 205 10.59 -6.50 3.18
N GLY A 206 10.06 -7.70 3.09
CA GLY A 206 10.54 -8.75 2.18
C GLY A 206 10.85 -10.06 2.88
N ARG A 207 11.63 -10.91 2.23
CA ARG A 207 11.91 -12.28 2.68
C ARG A 207 13.40 -12.51 2.90
N VAL A 208 13.71 -13.32 3.92
CA VAL A 208 15.04 -13.91 4.19
C VAL A 208 14.81 -15.38 4.58
N GLY A 209 15.24 -16.32 3.75
CA GLY A 209 14.91 -17.74 3.92
C GLY A 209 13.40 -17.96 3.97
N ASP A 210 12.93 -18.65 4.99
CA ASP A 210 11.50 -18.93 5.23
C ASP A 210 10.77 -17.83 5.99
N GLN A 211 11.48 -16.81 6.45
CA GLN A 211 10.91 -15.68 7.17
C GLN A 211 10.53 -14.53 6.23
N SER A 212 9.41 -13.89 6.50
CA SER A 212 8.97 -12.71 5.75
C SER A 212 8.41 -11.64 6.67
N ILE A 213 8.52 -10.41 6.22
CA ILE A 213 7.82 -9.24 6.75
C ILE A 213 7.14 -8.58 5.56
N THR A 214 5.84 -8.49 5.60
CA THR A 214 5.04 -7.86 4.54
C THR A 214 4.77 -6.39 4.86
N ILE A 215 4.38 -5.62 3.85
CA ILE A 215 3.92 -4.26 4.09
C ILE A 215 2.60 -4.24 4.86
N GLN A 216 1.80 -5.31 4.77
CA GLN A 216 0.61 -5.51 5.58
C GLN A 216 0.96 -5.64 7.07
N ASP A 217 2.00 -6.44 7.42
CA ASP A 217 2.47 -6.55 8.81
C ASP A 217 2.85 -5.18 9.37
N LEU A 218 3.54 -4.35 8.56
CA LEU A 218 3.91 -3.00 8.96
C LEU A 218 2.67 -2.10 9.11
N ALA A 219 1.72 -2.18 8.18
CA ALA A 219 0.49 -1.41 8.22
C ALA A 219 -0.37 -1.74 9.45
N GLU A 220 -0.52 -3.02 9.76
CA GLU A 220 -1.25 -3.50 10.94
C GLU A 220 -0.58 -3.02 12.23
N HIS A 221 0.73 -3.20 12.34
CA HIS A 221 1.50 -2.78 13.52
C HIS A 221 1.40 -1.27 13.76
N THR A 222 1.49 -0.48 12.70
CA THR A 222 1.50 0.99 12.77
C THR A 222 0.11 1.61 12.67
N GLN A 223 -0.95 0.81 12.47
CA GLN A 223 -2.32 1.25 12.20
C GLN A 223 -2.42 2.24 11.03
N SER A 224 -1.59 2.01 10.02
CA SER A 224 -1.46 2.85 8.84
C SER A 224 -2.15 2.23 7.61
N SER A 225 -2.46 3.06 6.62
CA SER A 225 -2.89 2.56 5.33
C SER A 225 -1.70 1.99 4.55
N ILE A 226 -1.85 0.79 3.98
CA ILE A 226 -0.83 0.18 3.10
C ILE A 226 -0.45 1.14 1.95
N VAL A 227 -1.44 1.78 1.34
CA VAL A 227 -1.23 2.71 0.23
C VAL A 227 -0.45 3.95 0.68
N ALA A 228 -0.73 4.47 1.88
CA ALA A 228 0.03 5.58 2.45
C ALA A 228 1.49 5.17 2.65
N LEU A 229 1.74 4.04 3.33
CA LEU A 229 3.10 3.53 3.54
C LEU A 229 3.90 3.36 2.25
N MET A 230 3.27 2.84 1.19
CA MET A 230 3.94 2.68 -0.11
C MET A 230 4.33 4.02 -0.75
N ASN A 231 3.51 5.05 -0.56
CA ASN A 231 3.74 6.37 -1.12
C ASN A 231 4.72 7.21 -0.30
N ASP A 232 4.87 6.90 0.99
CA ASP A 232 5.71 7.66 1.91
C ASP A 232 7.21 7.35 1.75
N PHE A 233 7.57 6.23 1.11
CA PHE A 233 8.98 5.92 0.87
C PHE A 233 9.67 7.00 0.03
N ALA A 234 10.61 7.70 0.66
CA ALA A 234 11.26 8.88 0.12
C ALA A 234 12.00 8.61 -1.21
N PRO A 235 12.04 9.58 -2.13
CA PRO A 235 12.77 9.45 -3.39
C PRO A 235 14.28 9.23 -3.23
N ARG A 236 14.87 9.60 -2.09
CA ARG A 236 16.29 9.39 -1.78
C ARG A 236 16.67 7.93 -1.57
N LEU A 237 15.71 7.06 -1.28
CA LEU A 237 15.95 5.62 -1.22
C LEU A 237 16.26 5.10 -2.62
N GLN A 238 17.40 4.42 -2.75
CA GLN A 238 17.78 3.81 -4.02
C GLN A 238 16.77 2.71 -4.39
N ARG A 239 16.19 2.82 -5.58
CA ARG A 239 15.31 1.81 -6.15
C ARG A 239 16.11 0.90 -7.08
N ILE A 240 16.13 -0.39 -6.76
CA ILE A 240 16.83 -1.41 -7.52
C ILE A 240 15.80 -2.38 -8.08
N ILE A 241 15.74 -2.47 -9.40
CA ILE A 241 14.89 -3.46 -10.07
C ILE A 241 15.62 -4.81 -10.00
N VAL A 242 14.93 -5.81 -9.48
CA VAL A 242 15.40 -7.20 -9.43
C VAL A 242 14.51 -8.06 -10.33
N SER A 243 15.13 -8.99 -11.04
CA SER A 243 14.46 -9.98 -11.91
C SER A 243 14.18 -11.25 -11.13
#